data_a2dcfc84eea357aa624b265a9bc26cec
#
_entry.id   a2dcfc84eea357aa624b265a9bc26cec
#
_cell.length_a   1.000
_cell.length_b   1.000
_cell.length_c   1.000
_cell.angle_alpha   90.00
_cell.angle_beta   90.00
_cell.angle_gamma   90.00
#
_symmetry.space_group_name_H-M   'P 1'
#
loop_
_entity.id
_entity.type
_entity.pdbx_description
1 polymer ?
#
loop_
_entity_poly.entity_id
_entity_poly.type
_entity_poly.pdbx_seq_one_letter_code
_entity_poly.pdbx_strand_id
1 'polypeptide(L)'
;MRLQKLIIRACLGMAIAVVFGLGTEARMEDPGSGLGTEELTVGIERYTVRPNDTLYAIAKRFNTNVKALKSLNGLKDAALLFAGDALLVPRLDKTERPAYLIKPGDSLFEIARHFDTTVEALQSLNGIGDRDHIVSGQTILLPQSAGSAIRREFAYGITLFPDLGSTPDILRRVKQLGVNWAKIEVSWADLEPTAADFAFDELDALIAGLDQLGIQILLNVYEAPQWSRSSYTRQLNSLLRANSGPPENLELFADFMSVLAQRYAGIVDAYEIWKSPNLLKYWTAPVYERPPAMGASGDYGFPDKIKIGAAYYLDLLKIAFETVKSVDSGALVITAGLAPVGFTDNYNAIETGAFLGDMIREGATDYSDAIGALFGASAVPPALFCCEQPPGVDTHYESHLQYYREILHLYRDTLSRNASADIPIYITQVGWGTIEGSNLAIPAGGLEWLRYTDQDEQALYVAQAYDIAYGLNYIEGNFLYNLNGCAVGDSEACFFSLVDADGADRPAYESFAQIDKSATYAA
;
A
#
# COMPACT_ATOMS: atom_id res chain seq x y z
N MET A 1 -23.27 17.90 -34.32
CA MET A 1 -21.85 17.58 -34.05
C MET A 1 -20.83 18.47 -34.77
N ARG A 2 -21.08 19.07 -35.94
CA ARG A 2 -20.12 20.01 -36.59
C ARG A 2 -20.13 21.45 -36.07
N LEU A 3 -21.23 21.91 -35.46
CA LEU A 3 -21.34 23.28 -34.94
C LEU A 3 -20.67 23.51 -33.58
N GLN A 4 -20.58 22.49 -32.72
CA GLN A 4 -19.90 22.61 -31.42
C GLN A 4 -18.37 22.71 -31.55
N LYS A 5 -17.78 22.09 -32.58
CA LYS A 5 -16.30 22.18 -32.80
C LYS A 5 -15.86 23.56 -33.28
N LEU A 6 -16.78 24.37 -33.87
CA LEU A 6 -16.42 25.72 -34.35
C LEU A 6 -16.40 26.75 -33.22
N ILE A 7 -17.25 26.58 -32.19
CA ILE A 7 -17.33 27.50 -31.05
C ILE A 7 -16.10 27.38 -30.13
N ILE A 8 -15.57 26.18 -29.97
CA ILE A 8 -14.37 25.94 -29.15
C ILE A 8 -13.08 26.51 -29.78
N ARG A 9 -13.01 26.51 -31.13
CA ARG A 9 -11.86 27.11 -31.84
C ARG A 9 -11.88 28.66 -31.82
N ALA A 10 -13.06 29.29 -31.75
CA ALA A 10 -13.18 30.74 -31.65
C ALA A 10 -12.79 31.28 -30.25
N CYS A 11 -13.05 30.51 -29.17
CA CYS A 11 -12.66 30.91 -27.84
C CYS A 11 -11.15 30.78 -27.59
N LEU A 12 -10.45 29.85 -28.27
CA LEU A 12 -9.00 29.69 -28.15
C LEU A 12 -8.22 30.83 -28.84
N GLY A 13 -8.80 31.43 -29.86
CA GLY A 13 -8.18 32.55 -30.60
C GLY A 13 -8.21 33.89 -29.84
N MET A 14 -9.18 34.08 -28.93
CA MET A 14 -9.27 35.32 -28.13
C MET A 14 -8.45 35.30 -26.83
N ALA A 15 -8.13 34.15 -26.27
CA ALA A 15 -7.34 34.07 -25.06
C ALA A 15 -5.82 34.31 -25.29
N ILE A 16 -5.37 34.25 -26.55
CA ILE A 16 -3.94 34.46 -26.91
C ILE A 16 -3.60 35.95 -27.13
N ALA A 17 -4.60 36.81 -27.34
CA ALA A 17 -4.42 38.23 -27.64
C ALA A 17 -4.20 39.10 -26.37
N VAL A 18 -4.39 38.59 -25.18
CA VAL A 18 -4.29 39.36 -23.91
C VAL A 18 -2.90 39.24 -23.24
N VAL A 19 -2.00 38.41 -23.76
CA VAL A 19 -0.67 38.16 -23.13
C VAL A 19 0.48 38.83 -23.86
N PHE A 20 0.23 39.47 -25.03
CA PHE A 20 1.23 40.26 -25.73
C PHE A 20 0.86 41.75 -25.76
N GLY A 21 0.97 42.41 -24.63
CA GLY A 21 1.06 43.85 -24.54
C GLY A 21 2.50 44.32 -24.76
N LEU A 22 2.75 44.92 -25.90
CA LEU A 22 4.03 45.56 -26.23
C LEU A 22 4.37 46.70 -25.26
N GLY A 23 5.49 46.61 -24.60
CA GLY A 23 6.07 47.68 -23.84
C GLY A 23 6.64 48.76 -24.74
N THR A 24 6.24 50.00 -24.52
CA THR A 24 6.97 51.19 -24.93
C THR A 24 7.58 51.85 -23.69
N GLU A 25 8.84 52.22 -23.84
CA GLU A 25 9.68 52.88 -22.84
C GLU A 25 9.07 54.17 -22.28
N ALA A 26 9.12 54.33 -20.95
CA ALA A 26 9.23 55.61 -20.30
C ALA A 26 10.10 55.47 -19.03
N ARG A 27 11.24 56.11 -19.08
CA ARG A 27 12.25 56.24 -18.05
C ARG A 27 11.81 57.26 -17.01
N MET A 28 11.75 56.87 -15.73
CA MET A 28 11.90 57.80 -14.61
C MET A 28 12.63 57.11 -13.45
N GLU A 29 13.60 57.86 -12.93
CA GLU A 29 14.54 57.46 -11.89
C GLU A 29 13.94 57.59 -10.48
N ASP A 30 14.17 56.59 -9.65
CA ASP A 30 14.79 56.43 -8.32
C ASP A 30 14.04 56.93 -7.06
N PRO A 31 14.44 56.54 -5.82
CA PRO A 31 15.07 55.30 -5.33
C PRO A 31 14.37 54.69 -4.09
N GLY A 32 14.68 53.45 -3.81
CA GLY A 32 14.70 53.01 -2.41
C GLY A 32 13.79 51.83 -2.03
N SER A 33 14.44 50.78 -1.68
CA SER A 33 14.02 49.56 -1.04
C SER A 33 13.76 48.37 -1.98
N GLY A 34 14.83 47.65 -2.22
CA GLY A 34 14.82 46.39 -2.94
C GLY A 34 14.22 45.25 -2.14
N LEU A 35 13.44 44.49 -2.81
CA LEU A 35 13.35 43.05 -2.70
C LEU A 35 12.82 42.61 -4.05
N GLY A 36 13.73 42.11 -4.89
CA GLY A 36 13.40 41.58 -6.20
C GLY A 36 12.54 40.37 -6.03
N THR A 37 11.31 40.48 -6.49
CA THR A 37 10.47 39.32 -6.85
C THR A 37 11.05 38.78 -8.17
N GLU A 38 12.04 37.91 -8.08
CA GLU A 38 12.31 37.00 -9.18
C GLU A 38 11.15 36.01 -9.23
N GLU A 39 10.15 36.33 -10.05
CA GLU A 39 9.23 35.31 -10.58
C GLU A 39 10.11 34.26 -11.26
N LEU A 40 10.23 33.11 -10.67
CA LEU A 40 10.78 31.91 -11.32
C LEU A 40 9.96 31.67 -12.58
N THR A 41 10.47 32.13 -13.72
CA THR A 41 9.91 31.80 -15.04
C THR A 41 10.19 30.33 -15.30
N VAL A 42 9.31 29.46 -14.76
CA VAL A 42 9.24 28.07 -15.18
C VAL A 42 8.93 28.09 -16.67
N GLY A 43 9.89 27.72 -17.51
CA GLY A 43 9.67 27.60 -18.94
C GLY A 43 8.50 26.67 -19.19
N ILE A 44 7.63 27.02 -20.14
CA ILE A 44 6.47 26.20 -20.52
C ILE A 44 6.76 25.61 -21.89
N GLU A 45 6.47 24.30 -22.06
CA GLU A 45 6.55 23.63 -23.34
C GLU A 45 5.21 22.94 -23.69
N ARG A 46 5.06 22.54 -24.95
CA ARG A 46 3.87 21.80 -25.39
C ARG A 46 4.17 20.32 -25.43
N TYR A 47 3.37 19.55 -24.72
CA TYR A 47 3.35 18.12 -24.75
C TYR A 47 2.15 17.61 -25.56
N THR A 48 2.36 16.68 -26.49
CA THR A 48 1.26 16.00 -27.18
C THR A 48 0.87 14.76 -26.39
N VAL A 49 -0.37 14.74 -25.91
CA VAL A 49 -0.94 13.62 -25.17
C VAL A 49 -0.87 12.33 -26.00
N ARG A 50 -0.32 11.30 -25.45
CA ARG A 50 -0.20 9.97 -26.07
C ARG A 50 -1.41 9.10 -25.71
N PRO A 51 -1.70 8.04 -26.47
CA PRO A 51 -2.65 7.02 -26.02
C PRO A 51 -2.26 6.53 -24.61
N ASN A 52 -3.24 6.41 -23.72
CA ASN A 52 -3.11 5.99 -22.33
C ASN A 52 -2.41 6.99 -21.39
N ASP A 53 -2.07 8.20 -21.83
CA ASP A 53 -1.63 9.24 -20.91
C ASP A 53 -2.77 9.69 -20.00
N THR A 54 -2.46 9.82 -18.71
CA THR A 54 -3.34 10.48 -17.72
C THR A 54 -2.72 11.82 -17.29
N LEU A 55 -3.54 12.76 -16.83
CA LEU A 55 -3.02 14.02 -16.27
C LEU A 55 -2.03 13.77 -15.13
N TYR A 56 -2.22 12.71 -14.37
CA TYR A 56 -1.30 12.32 -13.31
C TYR A 56 0.06 11.86 -13.86
N ALA A 57 0.07 10.96 -14.83
CA ALA A 57 1.31 10.47 -15.46
C ALA A 57 2.07 11.62 -16.13
N ILE A 58 1.34 12.54 -16.79
CA ILE A 58 1.95 13.73 -17.40
C ILE A 58 2.49 14.68 -16.32
N ALA A 59 1.72 14.93 -15.24
CA ALA A 59 2.16 15.75 -14.13
C ALA A 59 3.46 15.21 -13.52
N LYS A 60 3.51 13.91 -13.27
CA LYS A 60 4.72 13.24 -12.77
C LYS A 60 5.90 13.36 -13.73
N ARG A 61 5.68 13.11 -15.03
CA ARG A 61 6.73 13.21 -16.06
C ARG A 61 7.35 14.60 -16.13
N PHE A 62 6.58 15.65 -15.89
CA PHE A 62 7.01 17.04 -15.96
C PHE A 62 7.21 17.68 -14.58
N ASN A 63 7.42 16.87 -13.54
CA ASN A 63 7.69 17.27 -12.16
C ASN A 63 6.74 18.36 -11.65
N THR A 64 5.43 18.12 -11.84
CA THR A 64 4.36 19.01 -11.41
C THR A 64 3.21 18.19 -10.83
N ASN A 65 2.11 18.82 -10.47
CA ASN A 65 0.92 18.14 -9.99
C ASN A 65 -0.30 18.37 -10.90
N VAL A 66 -1.31 17.51 -10.78
CA VAL A 66 -2.52 17.57 -11.60
C VAL A 66 -3.23 18.92 -11.48
N LYS A 67 -3.26 19.51 -10.28
CA LYS A 67 -3.89 20.82 -10.03
C LYS A 67 -3.18 21.92 -10.81
N ALA A 68 -1.85 21.93 -10.80
CA ALA A 68 -1.04 22.89 -11.55
C ALA A 68 -1.21 22.71 -13.07
N LEU A 69 -1.20 21.46 -13.57
CA LEU A 69 -1.48 21.19 -14.99
C LEU A 69 -2.89 21.61 -15.39
N LYS A 70 -3.90 21.35 -14.56
CA LYS A 70 -5.27 21.82 -14.82
C LYS A 70 -5.35 23.34 -14.90
N SER A 71 -4.73 24.05 -13.95
CA SER A 71 -4.69 25.50 -13.94
C SER A 71 -3.95 26.06 -15.17
N LEU A 72 -2.79 25.48 -15.51
CA LEU A 72 -1.97 25.90 -16.65
C LEU A 72 -2.70 25.75 -17.99
N ASN A 73 -3.59 24.76 -18.09
CA ASN A 73 -4.32 24.42 -19.32
C ASN A 73 -5.81 24.83 -19.29
N GLY A 74 -6.30 25.45 -18.24
CA GLY A 74 -7.71 25.83 -18.09
C GLY A 74 -8.67 24.62 -18.05
N LEU A 75 -8.21 23.45 -17.63
CA LEU A 75 -9.00 22.22 -17.58
C LEU A 75 -9.91 22.21 -16.34
N LYS A 76 -11.19 22.06 -16.56
CA LYS A 76 -12.19 21.96 -15.46
C LYS A 76 -12.31 20.53 -14.94
N ASP A 77 -12.07 19.54 -15.80
CA ASP A 77 -12.22 18.12 -15.48
C ASP A 77 -10.98 17.33 -15.94
N ALA A 78 -10.55 16.37 -15.13
CA ALA A 78 -9.39 15.52 -15.43
C ALA A 78 -9.70 14.45 -16.50
N ALA A 79 -10.99 14.09 -16.66
CA ALA A 79 -11.47 13.03 -17.53
C ALA A 79 -11.51 13.39 -19.03
N LEU A 80 -11.15 14.61 -19.44
CA LEU A 80 -11.26 15.08 -20.82
C LEU A 80 -9.91 15.20 -21.53
N LEU A 81 -9.00 14.26 -21.31
CA LEU A 81 -7.72 14.20 -21.99
C LEU A 81 -7.79 13.19 -23.14
N PHE A 82 -7.57 13.64 -24.38
CA PHE A 82 -7.58 12.76 -25.53
C PHE A 82 -6.20 12.66 -26.16
N ALA A 83 -5.85 11.46 -26.62
CA ALA A 83 -4.61 11.27 -27.38
C ALA A 83 -4.57 12.20 -28.60
N GLY A 84 -3.47 12.93 -28.76
CA GLY A 84 -3.31 13.94 -29.78
C GLY A 84 -3.59 15.38 -29.32
N ASP A 85 -4.14 15.58 -28.13
CA ASP A 85 -4.32 16.91 -27.57
C ASP A 85 -2.95 17.55 -27.22
N ALA A 86 -2.87 18.88 -27.31
CA ALA A 86 -1.68 19.62 -26.90
C ALA A 86 -1.90 20.15 -25.47
N LEU A 87 -1.08 19.69 -24.55
CA LEU A 87 -1.07 20.10 -23.15
C LEU A 87 0.15 20.99 -22.89
N LEU A 88 -0.06 22.13 -22.24
CA LEU A 88 1.02 22.95 -21.73
C LEU A 88 1.59 22.30 -20.47
N VAL A 89 2.90 22.10 -20.42
CA VAL A 89 3.60 21.46 -19.31
C VAL A 89 4.80 22.32 -18.90
N PRO A 90 5.25 22.26 -17.64
CA PRO A 90 6.49 22.89 -17.24
C PRO A 90 7.67 22.32 -18.04
N ARG A 91 8.58 23.18 -18.50
CA ARG A 91 9.78 22.73 -19.18
C ARG A 91 10.72 22.10 -18.16
N LEU A 92 11.08 20.83 -18.38
CA LEU A 92 12.11 20.16 -17.60
C LEU A 92 13.49 20.67 -18.06
N ASP A 93 14.04 21.64 -17.36
CA ASP A 93 15.47 21.92 -17.49
C ASP A 93 16.22 20.88 -16.64
N LYS A 94 16.94 19.98 -17.29
CA LYS A 94 17.62 18.84 -16.63
C LYS A 94 18.73 19.29 -15.66
N THR A 95 18.96 20.57 -15.54
CA THR A 95 20.02 21.15 -14.70
C THR A 95 19.52 21.77 -13.39
N GLU A 96 18.23 22.04 -13.24
CA GLU A 96 17.69 22.65 -12.03
C GLU A 96 17.09 21.59 -11.08
N ARG A 97 17.56 21.62 -9.83
CA ARG A 97 17.00 20.78 -8.77
C ARG A 97 15.60 21.29 -8.41
N PRO A 98 14.63 20.39 -8.15
CA PRO A 98 13.34 20.80 -7.66
C PRO A 98 13.49 21.60 -6.37
N ALA A 99 12.69 22.65 -6.21
CA ALA A 99 12.75 23.54 -5.06
C ALA A 99 11.34 23.71 -4.47
N TYR A 100 11.27 23.95 -3.17
CA TYR A 100 10.03 24.16 -2.44
C TYR A 100 10.06 25.48 -1.68
N LEU A 101 8.99 26.26 -1.80
CA LEU A 101 8.78 27.49 -1.05
C LEU A 101 8.11 27.17 0.27
N ILE A 102 8.80 27.40 1.39
CA ILE A 102 8.28 27.13 2.74
C ILE A 102 7.06 28.00 3.01
N LYS A 103 5.97 27.40 3.42
CA LYS A 103 4.72 28.06 3.79
C LYS A 103 4.65 28.32 5.30
N PRO A 104 3.77 29.24 5.76
CA PRO A 104 3.52 29.41 7.18
C PRO A 104 3.00 28.09 7.81
N GLY A 105 3.65 27.63 8.87
CA GLY A 105 3.30 26.40 9.57
C GLY A 105 4.09 25.15 9.13
N ASP A 106 4.85 25.23 8.02
CA ASP A 106 5.69 24.10 7.59
C ASP A 106 6.82 23.83 8.59
N SER A 107 7.15 22.54 8.74
CA SER A 107 8.38 22.08 9.38
C SER A 107 9.24 21.30 8.37
N LEU A 108 10.56 21.21 8.59
CA LEU A 108 11.42 20.37 7.74
C LEU A 108 10.97 18.91 7.75
N PHE A 109 10.40 18.45 8.85
CA PHE A 109 9.87 17.10 8.98
C PHE A 109 8.67 16.89 8.03
N GLU A 110 7.71 17.81 8.03
CA GLU A 110 6.54 17.74 7.14
C GLU A 110 6.94 17.90 5.67
N ILE A 111 7.88 18.79 5.37
CA ILE A 111 8.41 18.96 4.01
C ILE A 111 9.13 17.69 3.55
N ALA A 112 10.01 17.11 4.38
CA ALA A 112 10.71 15.87 4.07
C ALA A 112 9.73 14.73 3.77
N ARG A 113 8.70 14.62 4.59
CA ARG A 113 7.63 13.65 4.44
C ARG A 113 6.81 13.88 3.17
N HIS A 114 6.46 15.13 2.86
CA HIS A 114 5.70 15.48 1.66
C HIS A 114 6.44 15.15 0.36
N PHE A 115 7.77 15.24 0.37
CA PHE A 115 8.63 15.00 -0.79
C PHE A 115 9.38 13.66 -0.72
N ASP A 116 8.94 12.73 0.12
CA ASP A 116 9.52 11.38 0.26
C ASP A 116 11.05 11.40 0.45
N THR A 117 11.52 12.30 1.32
CA THR A 117 12.93 12.47 1.66
C THR A 117 13.14 12.49 3.18
N THR A 118 14.37 12.71 3.64
CA THR A 118 14.67 12.81 5.07
C THR A 118 15.00 14.24 5.47
N VAL A 119 14.80 14.57 6.75
CA VAL A 119 15.20 15.88 7.30
C VAL A 119 16.70 16.12 7.09
N GLU A 120 17.52 15.09 7.31
CA GLU A 120 18.97 15.14 7.14
C GLU A 120 19.36 15.41 5.69
N ALA A 121 18.66 14.82 4.72
CA ALA A 121 18.88 15.07 3.30
C ALA A 121 18.54 16.52 2.94
N LEU A 122 17.41 17.05 3.44
CA LEU A 122 17.05 18.47 3.25
C LEU A 122 18.06 19.41 3.92
N GLN A 123 18.48 19.11 5.16
CA GLN A 123 19.48 19.89 5.88
C GLN A 123 20.81 19.92 5.14
N SER A 124 21.31 18.75 4.75
CA SER A 124 22.59 18.62 4.04
C SER A 124 22.57 19.35 2.70
N LEU A 125 21.48 19.22 1.95
CA LEU A 125 21.34 19.82 0.62
C LEU A 125 21.25 21.34 0.67
N ASN A 126 20.66 21.89 1.74
CA ASN A 126 20.38 23.32 1.88
C ASN A 126 21.29 24.04 2.89
N GLY A 127 22.24 23.33 3.52
CA GLY A 127 23.11 23.91 4.54
C GLY A 127 22.37 24.33 5.81
N ILE A 128 21.25 23.68 6.14
CA ILE A 128 20.43 24.00 7.31
C ILE A 128 21.02 23.29 8.52
N GLY A 129 21.66 24.05 9.42
CA GLY A 129 22.30 23.50 10.62
C GLY A 129 21.32 23.12 11.72
N ASP A 130 20.20 23.83 11.82
CA ASP A 130 19.16 23.59 12.82
C ASP A 130 17.82 23.31 12.11
N ARG A 131 17.29 22.10 12.30
CA ARG A 131 16.05 21.64 11.64
C ARG A 131 14.81 22.46 12.04
N ASP A 132 14.86 23.11 13.21
CA ASP A 132 13.76 23.91 13.73
C ASP A 132 13.85 25.38 13.27
N HIS A 133 14.89 25.71 12.48
CA HIS A 133 15.17 27.06 11.98
C HIS A 133 14.94 27.19 10.47
N ILE A 134 13.68 27.04 10.04
CA ILE A 134 13.24 27.37 8.69
C ILE A 134 12.26 28.54 8.73
N VAL A 135 12.26 29.36 7.70
CA VAL A 135 11.46 30.59 7.65
C VAL A 135 10.47 30.51 6.50
N SER A 136 9.21 30.82 6.78
CA SER A 136 8.19 30.95 5.74
C SER A 136 8.61 31.97 4.66
N GLY A 137 8.45 31.60 3.40
CA GLY A 137 8.95 32.36 2.25
C GLY A 137 10.38 32.02 1.83
N GLN A 138 11.10 31.18 2.58
CA GLN A 138 12.38 30.63 2.17
C GLN A 138 12.18 29.53 1.12
N THR A 139 13.03 29.52 0.08
CA THR A 139 13.06 28.42 -0.89
C THR A 139 14.14 27.42 -0.47
N ILE A 140 13.78 26.15 -0.40
CA ILE A 140 14.72 25.04 -0.17
C ILE A 140 14.77 24.14 -1.39
N LEU A 141 15.99 23.66 -1.70
CA LEU A 141 16.20 22.65 -2.72
C LEU A 141 15.70 21.29 -2.21
N LEU A 142 14.98 20.59 -3.06
CA LEU A 142 14.61 19.23 -2.80
C LEU A 142 15.67 18.28 -3.36
N PRO A 143 15.95 17.14 -2.73
CA PRO A 143 16.74 16.12 -3.37
C PRO A 143 16.10 15.81 -4.72
N GLN A 144 16.90 15.78 -5.77
CA GLN A 144 16.44 15.05 -6.96
C GLN A 144 16.14 13.66 -6.42
N SER A 145 14.92 13.18 -6.61
CA SER A 145 14.65 11.77 -6.39
C SER A 145 15.78 11.06 -7.12
N ALA A 146 16.72 10.56 -6.34
CA ALA A 146 17.87 9.89 -6.90
C ALA A 146 17.25 8.70 -7.61
N GLY A 147 17.11 8.82 -8.92
CA GLY A 147 17.03 7.68 -9.78
C GLY A 147 18.28 6.89 -9.48
N SER A 148 18.22 6.10 -8.42
CA SER A 148 19.29 5.20 -8.05
C SER A 148 19.49 4.31 -9.27
N ALA A 149 20.64 4.43 -9.89
CA ALA A 149 21.06 3.59 -11.01
C ALA A 149 21.30 2.12 -10.58
N ILE A 150 20.88 1.75 -9.39
CA ILE A 150 20.85 0.39 -8.90
C ILE A 150 19.48 -0.17 -9.31
N ARG A 151 19.48 -1.13 -10.21
CA ARG A 151 18.32 -1.97 -10.52
C ARG A 151 17.82 -2.55 -9.22
N ARG A 152 16.68 -2.05 -8.77
CA ARG A 152 15.98 -2.59 -7.64
C ARG A 152 14.98 -3.61 -8.19
N GLU A 153 15.11 -4.86 -7.79
CA GLU A 153 14.08 -5.86 -8.04
C GLU A 153 12.89 -5.56 -7.13
N PHE A 154 11.99 -4.71 -7.60
CA PHE A 154 10.75 -4.41 -6.89
C PHE A 154 9.73 -5.52 -7.13
N ALA A 155 9.10 -6.01 -6.06
CA ALA A 155 8.04 -7.00 -6.15
C ALA A 155 6.71 -6.36 -6.59
N TYR A 156 6.36 -6.53 -7.85
CA TYR A 156 5.02 -6.24 -8.37
C TYR A 156 4.15 -7.47 -8.16
N GLY A 157 3.48 -7.52 -7.00
CA GLY A 157 2.77 -8.72 -6.53
C GLY A 157 1.26 -8.67 -6.72
N ILE A 158 0.65 -9.84 -6.85
CA ILE A 158 -0.80 -10.05 -6.85
C ILE A 158 -1.17 -11.15 -5.86
N THR A 159 -2.21 -10.93 -5.05
CA THR A 159 -2.72 -11.95 -4.12
C THR A 159 -3.67 -12.90 -4.83
N LEU A 160 -3.46 -14.20 -4.62
CA LEU A 160 -4.22 -15.30 -5.17
C LEU A 160 -4.85 -16.14 -4.07
N PHE A 161 -6.02 -16.68 -4.36
CA PHE A 161 -6.68 -17.71 -3.54
C PHE A 161 -6.67 -19.02 -4.32
N PRO A 162 -5.99 -20.07 -3.84
CA PRO A 162 -5.81 -21.31 -4.59
C PRO A 162 -7.13 -22.08 -4.83
N ASP A 163 -8.07 -21.99 -3.92
CA ASP A 163 -9.40 -22.61 -3.93
C ASP A 163 -10.45 -21.84 -4.73
N LEU A 164 -10.12 -20.64 -5.25
CA LEU A 164 -11.04 -19.76 -5.96
C LEU A 164 -10.78 -19.73 -7.47
N GLY A 165 -11.47 -20.56 -8.20
CA GLY A 165 -11.38 -20.64 -9.66
C GLY A 165 -10.46 -21.78 -10.13
N SER A 166 -10.27 -21.91 -11.45
CA SER A 166 -9.39 -22.93 -11.99
C SER A 166 -7.95 -22.47 -12.06
N THR A 167 -7.00 -23.28 -11.63
CA THR A 167 -5.56 -23.01 -11.72
C THR A 167 -5.13 -22.55 -13.12
N PRO A 168 -5.55 -23.17 -14.25
CA PRO A 168 -5.20 -22.67 -15.57
C PRO A 168 -5.66 -21.24 -15.87
N ASP A 169 -6.85 -20.83 -15.38
CA ASP A 169 -7.32 -19.47 -15.59
C ASP A 169 -6.54 -18.45 -14.72
N ILE A 170 -6.27 -18.79 -13.47
CA ILE A 170 -5.41 -17.99 -12.58
C ILE A 170 -4.03 -17.77 -13.25
N LEU A 171 -3.36 -18.82 -13.69
CA LEU A 171 -2.04 -18.74 -14.32
C LEU A 171 -2.06 -17.92 -15.62
N ARG A 172 -3.10 -18.07 -16.44
CA ARG A 172 -3.29 -17.27 -17.65
C ARG A 172 -3.37 -15.77 -17.31
N ARG A 173 -4.17 -15.42 -16.29
CA ARG A 173 -4.36 -14.03 -15.85
C ARG A 173 -3.10 -13.45 -15.21
N VAL A 174 -2.40 -14.20 -14.37
CA VAL A 174 -1.11 -13.81 -13.77
C VAL A 174 -0.10 -13.48 -14.86
N LYS A 175 0.02 -14.34 -15.88
CA LYS A 175 0.89 -14.09 -17.02
C LYS A 175 0.52 -12.83 -17.80
N GLN A 176 -0.78 -12.57 -17.99
CA GLN A 176 -1.27 -11.37 -18.69
C GLN A 176 -1.02 -10.09 -17.91
N LEU A 177 -1.10 -10.14 -16.58
CA LEU A 177 -0.78 -9.02 -15.71
C LEU A 177 0.71 -8.64 -15.74
N GLY A 178 1.59 -9.56 -16.14
CA GLY A 178 3.03 -9.31 -16.21
C GLY A 178 3.68 -9.06 -14.85
N VAL A 179 3.08 -9.54 -13.76
CA VAL A 179 3.64 -9.48 -12.41
C VAL A 179 4.87 -10.39 -12.30
N ASN A 180 5.77 -10.06 -11.39
CA ASN A 180 6.93 -10.89 -11.08
C ASN A 180 6.80 -11.64 -9.75
N TRP A 181 5.77 -11.32 -8.95
CA TRP A 181 5.46 -11.98 -7.69
C TRP A 181 3.98 -12.38 -7.60
N ALA A 182 3.72 -13.50 -6.96
CA ALA A 182 2.40 -13.93 -6.54
C ALA A 182 2.39 -14.23 -5.04
N LYS A 183 1.45 -13.62 -4.31
CA LYS A 183 1.17 -13.97 -2.92
C LYS A 183 0.02 -14.96 -2.90
N ILE A 184 0.19 -16.07 -2.19
CA ILE A 184 -0.85 -17.09 -1.99
C ILE A 184 -1.28 -17.06 -0.52
N GLU A 185 -2.56 -16.86 -0.28
CA GLU A 185 -3.16 -16.98 1.05
C GLU A 185 -3.27 -18.47 1.40
N VAL A 186 -2.65 -18.88 2.49
CA VAL A 186 -2.54 -20.28 2.93
C VAL A 186 -3.12 -20.43 4.31
N SER A 187 -4.31 -21.00 4.42
CA SER A 187 -4.90 -21.41 5.70
C SER A 187 -4.29 -22.74 6.14
N TRP A 188 -3.59 -22.75 7.26
CA TRP A 188 -3.11 -24.01 7.85
C TRP A 188 -4.27 -24.95 8.18
N ALA A 189 -5.42 -24.39 8.63
CA ALA A 189 -6.60 -25.18 8.94
C ALA A 189 -7.17 -25.94 7.73
N ASP A 190 -7.03 -25.35 6.53
CA ASP A 190 -7.50 -25.99 5.29
C ASP A 190 -6.49 -27.00 4.77
N LEU A 191 -5.21 -26.73 4.92
CA LEU A 191 -4.15 -27.66 4.47
C LEU A 191 -3.94 -28.85 5.40
N GLU A 192 -4.26 -28.72 6.70
CA GLU A 192 -4.13 -29.80 7.69
C GLU A 192 -5.40 -29.84 8.57
N PRO A 193 -6.55 -30.20 8.00
CA PRO A 193 -7.85 -30.23 8.71
C PRO A 193 -7.87 -31.19 9.91
N THR A 194 -7.11 -32.25 9.83
CA THR A 194 -6.82 -33.18 10.93
C THR A 194 -5.32 -33.42 11.03
N ALA A 195 -4.81 -33.65 12.23
CA ALA A 195 -3.36 -33.81 12.47
C ALA A 195 -2.71 -34.83 11.53
N ALA A 196 -1.67 -34.40 10.82
CA ALA A 196 -0.90 -35.15 9.84
C ALA A 196 -1.68 -35.62 8.59
N ASP A 197 -2.84 -35.06 8.33
CA ASP A 197 -3.64 -35.30 7.11
C ASP A 197 -3.64 -34.02 6.24
N PHE A 198 -2.80 -34.01 5.20
CA PHE A 198 -2.51 -32.82 4.41
C PHE A 198 -3.22 -32.81 3.07
N ALA A 199 -3.78 -31.67 2.68
CA ALA A 199 -4.49 -31.40 1.44
C ALA A 199 -3.70 -30.39 0.56
N PHE A 200 -2.63 -30.83 -0.07
CA PHE A 200 -1.75 -29.94 -0.86
C PHE A 200 -2.07 -29.86 -2.36
N ASP A 201 -2.98 -30.68 -2.88
CA ASP A 201 -3.14 -30.88 -4.32
C ASP A 201 -3.37 -29.57 -5.11
N GLU A 202 -4.24 -28.68 -4.60
CA GLU A 202 -4.54 -27.39 -5.25
C GLU A 202 -3.36 -26.42 -5.13
N LEU A 203 -2.73 -26.37 -3.97
CA LEU A 203 -1.56 -25.53 -3.72
C LEU A 203 -0.37 -25.99 -4.57
N ASP A 204 -0.13 -27.30 -4.65
CA ASP A 204 0.91 -27.89 -5.51
C ASP A 204 0.75 -27.49 -6.99
N ALA A 205 -0.48 -27.61 -7.51
CA ALA A 205 -0.78 -27.28 -8.88
C ALA A 205 -0.55 -25.79 -9.17
N LEU A 206 -0.93 -24.91 -8.24
CA LEU A 206 -0.74 -23.48 -8.40
C LEU A 206 0.74 -23.09 -8.31
N ILE A 207 1.47 -23.58 -7.30
CA ILE A 207 2.90 -23.31 -7.10
C ILE A 207 3.70 -23.80 -8.31
N ALA A 208 3.47 -25.03 -8.76
CA ALA A 208 4.17 -25.57 -9.94
C ALA A 208 3.90 -24.75 -11.22
N GLY A 209 2.68 -24.24 -11.37
CA GLY A 209 2.33 -23.39 -12.50
C GLY A 209 2.99 -22.02 -12.45
N LEU A 210 3.08 -21.40 -11.26
CA LEU A 210 3.76 -20.11 -11.07
C LEU A 210 5.27 -20.23 -11.27
N ASP A 211 5.89 -21.29 -10.74
CA ASP A 211 7.31 -21.58 -10.93
C ASP A 211 7.66 -21.76 -12.43
N GLN A 212 6.84 -22.50 -13.19
CA GLN A 212 7.00 -22.64 -14.65
C GLN A 212 6.87 -21.30 -15.39
N LEU A 213 6.15 -20.33 -14.85
CA LEU A 213 6.05 -18.99 -15.40
C LEU A 213 7.21 -18.07 -14.97
N GLY A 214 8.09 -18.53 -14.07
CA GLY A 214 9.17 -17.75 -13.49
C GLY A 214 8.66 -16.66 -12.52
N ILE A 215 7.52 -16.88 -11.88
CA ILE A 215 6.92 -15.95 -10.90
C ILE A 215 7.43 -16.33 -9.53
N GLN A 216 7.97 -15.35 -8.80
CA GLN A 216 8.37 -15.51 -7.41
C GLN A 216 7.15 -15.66 -6.50
N ILE A 217 7.27 -16.46 -5.45
CA ILE A 217 6.13 -16.90 -4.65
C ILE A 217 6.30 -16.50 -3.20
N LEU A 218 5.32 -15.76 -2.67
CA LEU A 218 5.13 -15.47 -1.26
C LEU A 218 3.95 -16.29 -0.71
N LEU A 219 4.19 -17.16 0.26
CA LEU A 219 3.12 -17.82 1.00
C LEU A 219 2.79 -17.05 2.28
N ASN A 220 1.55 -16.59 2.42
CA ASN A 220 1.05 -16.04 3.68
C ASN A 220 0.38 -17.15 4.50
N VAL A 221 1.05 -17.59 5.57
CA VAL A 221 0.62 -18.73 6.39
C VAL A 221 -0.07 -18.26 7.65
N TYR A 222 -1.32 -18.62 7.83
CA TYR A 222 -2.13 -18.20 8.97
C TYR A 222 -3.19 -19.26 9.34
N GLU A 223 -4.02 -18.99 10.36
CA GLU A 223 -5.19 -19.77 10.75
C GLU A 223 -4.89 -21.21 11.21
N ALA A 224 -4.49 -21.35 12.46
CA ALA A 224 -4.25 -22.68 13.03
C ALA A 224 -5.54 -23.54 13.05
N PRO A 225 -5.45 -24.84 12.76
CA PRO A 225 -6.61 -25.73 12.77
C PRO A 225 -7.21 -25.88 14.17
N GLN A 226 -8.50 -26.22 14.23
CA GLN A 226 -9.20 -26.31 15.51
C GLN A 226 -8.60 -27.36 16.46
N TRP A 227 -8.06 -28.45 15.92
CA TRP A 227 -7.44 -29.50 16.72
C TRP A 227 -6.17 -29.03 17.44
N SER A 228 -5.44 -28.05 16.91
CA SER A 228 -4.21 -27.49 17.51
C SER A 228 -4.49 -26.42 18.55
N ARG A 229 -5.71 -25.87 18.62
CA ARG A 229 -6.09 -24.81 19.55
C ARG A 229 -6.64 -25.35 20.86
N SER A 230 -6.42 -24.63 21.96
CA SER A 230 -7.00 -24.98 23.25
C SER A 230 -8.52 -25.00 23.21
N SER A 231 -9.14 -25.77 24.09
CA SER A 231 -10.60 -25.78 24.24
C SER A 231 -11.15 -24.38 24.57
N TYR A 232 -10.39 -23.61 25.32
CA TYR A 232 -10.71 -22.24 25.70
C TYR A 232 -10.67 -21.29 24.47
N THR A 233 -9.61 -21.33 23.67
CA THR A 233 -9.49 -20.53 22.43
C THR A 233 -10.63 -20.85 21.47
N ARG A 234 -10.99 -22.13 21.30
CA ARG A 234 -12.14 -22.54 20.48
C ARG A 234 -13.46 -21.96 20.97
N GLN A 235 -13.68 -21.95 22.30
CA GLN A 235 -14.89 -21.38 22.89
C GLN A 235 -14.92 -19.85 22.73
N LEU A 236 -13.80 -19.17 22.94
CA LEU A 236 -13.69 -17.72 22.76
C LEU A 236 -13.92 -17.33 21.29
N ASN A 237 -13.35 -18.06 20.34
CA ASN A 237 -13.58 -17.86 18.92
C ASN A 237 -15.04 -17.97 18.54
N SER A 238 -15.76 -18.95 19.11
CA SER A 238 -17.20 -19.11 18.88
C SER A 238 -18.01 -17.92 19.43
N LEU A 239 -17.65 -17.41 20.61
CA LEU A 239 -18.31 -16.24 21.22
C LEU A 239 -18.05 -14.95 20.46
N LEU A 240 -16.83 -14.75 20.01
CA LEU A 240 -16.40 -13.55 19.30
C LEU A 240 -16.66 -13.61 17.79
N ARG A 241 -17.20 -14.73 17.28
CA ARG A 241 -17.30 -15.02 15.84
C ARG A 241 -15.96 -14.87 15.11
N ALA A 242 -14.86 -15.15 15.82
CA ALA A 242 -13.51 -15.14 15.29
C ALA A 242 -13.13 -16.55 14.87
N ASN A 243 -12.53 -16.72 13.69
CA ASN A 243 -12.19 -18.04 13.17
C ASN A 243 -10.72 -18.40 13.37
N SER A 244 -9.89 -17.50 13.87
CA SER A 244 -8.45 -17.71 13.94
C SER A 244 -7.85 -17.36 15.30
N GLY A 245 -6.76 -18.02 15.60
CA GLY A 245 -5.93 -17.83 16.76
C GLY A 245 -4.74 -18.77 16.64
N PRO A 246 -3.62 -18.50 17.33
CA PRO A 246 -2.45 -19.35 17.29
C PRO A 246 -2.75 -20.73 17.91
N PRO A 247 -1.92 -21.74 17.64
CA PRO A 247 -2.01 -23.04 18.29
C PRO A 247 -1.71 -22.91 19.79
N GLU A 248 -2.18 -23.86 20.59
CA GLU A 248 -1.86 -23.94 22.03
C GLU A 248 -0.38 -24.23 22.27
N ASN A 249 0.22 -25.07 21.42
CA ASN A 249 1.63 -25.38 21.41
C ASN A 249 2.24 -24.89 20.08
N LEU A 250 3.22 -23.99 20.17
CA LEU A 250 3.89 -23.42 19.00
C LEU A 250 4.72 -24.45 18.21
N GLU A 251 5.17 -25.55 18.84
CA GLU A 251 5.86 -26.63 18.15
C GLU A 251 5.00 -27.27 17.05
N LEU A 252 3.65 -27.29 17.22
CA LEU A 252 2.75 -27.75 16.17
C LEU A 252 2.81 -26.86 14.92
N PHE A 253 3.04 -25.56 15.11
CA PHE A 253 3.23 -24.64 13.99
C PHE A 253 4.61 -24.85 13.35
N ALA A 254 5.64 -25.11 14.14
CA ALA A 254 6.97 -25.45 13.62
C ALA A 254 6.92 -26.74 12.78
N ASP A 255 6.22 -27.76 13.24
CA ASP A 255 6.03 -29.01 12.50
C ASP A 255 5.35 -28.77 11.15
N PHE A 256 4.26 -27.99 11.14
CA PHE A 256 3.57 -27.60 9.90
C PHE A 256 4.48 -26.78 8.98
N MET A 257 5.16 -25.77 9.49
CA MET A 257 6.10 -24.95 8.71
C MET A 257 7.26 -25.77 8.16
N SER A 258 7.74 -26.77 8.90
CA SER A 258 8.76 -27.70 8.43
C SER A 258 8.29 -28.54 7.24
N VAL A 259 7.08 -29.07 7.30
CA VAL A 259 6.48 -29.81 6.17
C VAL A 259 6.33 -28.89 4.96
N LEU A 260 5.81 -27.69 5.15
CA LEU A 260 5.58 -26.70 4.08
C LEU A 260 6.92 -26.27 3.44
N ALA A 261 7.91 -25.91 4.26
CA ALA A 261 9.21 -25.47 3.79
C ALA A 261 9.98 -26.60 3.08
N GLN A 262 9.93 -27.84 3.59
CA GLN A 262 10.55 -28.99 2.91
C GLN A 262 9.89 -29.31 1.57
N ARG A 263 8.56 -29.18 1.49
CA ARG A 263 7.83 -29.48 0.27
C ARG A 263 8.19 -28.51 -0.86
N TYR A 264 8.39 -27.24 -0.55
CA TYR A 264 8.60 -26.18 -1.54
C TYR A 264 10.00 -25.54 -1.48
N ALA A 265 10.97 -26.22 -0.86
CA ALA A 265 12.35 -25.73 -0.77
C ALA A 265 12.92 -25.39 -2.16
N GLY A 266 13.47 -24.17 -2.30
CA GLY A 266 14.03 -23.66 -3.55
C GLY A 266 12.99 -23.28 -4.62
N ILE A 267 11.68 -23.31 -4.30
CA ILE A 267 10.58 -22.89 -5.19
C ILE A 267 9.85 -21.69 -4.59
N VAL A 268 9.55 -21.72 -3.30
CA VAL A 268 8.91 -20.61 -2.59
C VAL A 268 9.99 -19.63 -2.13
N ASP A 269 9.86 -18.36 -2.55
CA ASP A 269 10.86 -17.32 -2.28
C ASP A 269 10.66 -16.64 -0.92
N ALA A 270 9.43 -16.62 -0.40
CA ALA A 270 9.12 -15.93 0.85
C ALA A 270 7.94 -16.55 1.61
N TYR A 271 7.97 -16.38 2.95
CA TYR A 271 6.90 -16.75 3.87
C TYR A 271 6.50 -15.54 4.71
N GLU A 272 5.24 -15.07 4.61
CA GLU A 272 4.65 -14.12 5.54
C GLU A 272 4.00 -14.88 6.69
N ILE A 273 4.44 -14.59 7.91
CA ILE A 273 4.04 -15.35 9.09
C ILE A 273 2.85 -14.69 9.77
N TRP A 274 1.70 -15.29 9.63
CA TRP A 274 0.41 -14.87 10.17
C TRP A 274 -0.23 -13.69 9.42
N LYS A 275 -1.40 -13.23 9.95
CA LYS A 275 -2.21 -12.15 9.39
C LYS A 275 -2.75 -11.27 10.50
N SER A 276 -2.50 -9.96 10.44
CA SER A 276 -3.04 -8.93 11.35
C SER A 276 -3.08 -9.33 12.83
N PRO A 277 -1.94 -9.70 13.46
CA PRO A 277 -1.91 -10.16 14.84
C PRO A 277 -2.24 -9.06 15.86
N ASN A 278 -2.38 -7.82 15.42
CA ASN A 278 -2.87 -6.70 16.21
C ASN A 278 -4.41 -6.65 16.33
N LEU A 279 -5.14 -7.60 15.70
CA LEU A 279 -6.58 -7.74 15.81
C LEU A 279 -6.97 -9.04 16.52
N LEU A 280 -7.88 -8.95 17.48
CA LEU A 280 -8.44 -10.13 18.15
C LEU A 280 -9.07 -11.12 17.16
N LYS A 281 -9.68 -10.62 16.10
CA LYS A 281 -10.30 -11.44 15.02
C LYS A 281 -9.31 -12.47 14.45
N TYR A 282 -8.02 -12.10 14.35
CA TYR A 282 -6.98 -12.95 13.75
C TYR A 282 -5.98 -13.49 14.78
N TRP A 283 -5.96 -12.93 15.98
CA TRP A 283 -5.02 -13.31 17.03
C TRP A 283 -5.72 -13.50 18.37
N THR A 284 -6.56 -14.53 18.46
CA THR A 284 -7.24 -14.89 19.70
C THR A 284 -6.31 -15.75 20.56
N ALA A 285 -5.33 -15.14 21.19
CA ALA A 285 -4.41 -15.83 22.10
C ALA A 285 -4.67 -15.40 23.54
N PRO A 286 -5.41 -16.20 24.32
CA PRO A 286 -5.55 -15.93 25.74
C PRO A 286 -4.27 -16.31 26.46
N VAL A 287 -3.64 -15.37 27.13
CA VAL A 287 -2.61 -15.67 28.12
C VAL A 287 -3.31 -15.90 29.45
N TYR A 288 -3.73 -17.14 29.70
CA TYR A 288 -4.32 -17.52 30.98
C TYR A 288 -3.59 -18.67 31.61
N GLU A 289 -3.17 -18.45 32.84
CA GLU A 289 -2.81 -19.50 33.77
C GLU A 289 -4.08 -20.22 34.30
N ARG A 290 -5.28 -19.64 34.11
CA ARG A 290 -6.55 -20.19 34.58
C ARG A 290 -7.74 -19.62 33.81
N PRO A 291 -8.64 -20.47 33.24
CA PRO A 291 -9.87 -19.96 32.64
C PRO A 291 -10.73 -19.26 33.69
N PRO A 292 -11.40 -18.15 33.35
CA PRO A 292 -12.31 -17.48 34.27
C PRO A 292 -13.41 -18.45 34.69
N ALA A 293 -13.71 -18.48 35.99
CA ALA A 293 -14.84 -19.24 36.50
C ALA A 293 -16.14 -18.67 35.92
N MET A 294 -17.03 -19.53 35.44
CA MET A 294 -18.38 -19.15 35.05
C MET A 294 -19.08 -18.47 36.23
N GLY A 295 -19.48 -17.21 36.09
CA GLY A 295 -20.30 -16.53 37.08
C GLY A 295 -21.66 -17.20 37.25
N ALA A 296 -22.26 -17.14 38.41
CA ALA A 296 -23.59 -17.71 38.71
C ALA A 296 -24.73 -17.14 37.84
N SER A 297 -24.47 -16.05 37.09
CA SER A 297 -25.38 -15.40 36.14
C SER A 297 -25.25 -15.94 34.71
N GLY A 298 -24.35 -16.89 34.44
CA GLY A 298 -24.07 -17.34 33.08
C GLY A 298 -23.32 -16.28 32.23
N ASP A 299 -22.93 -15.19 32.85
CA ASP A 299 -22.15 -14.15 32.21
C ASP A 299 -20.69 -14.64 32.18
N TYR A 300 -20.17 -14.89 31.00
CA TYR A 300 -18.76 -15.11 30.81
C TYR A 300 -18.07 -13.75 31.01
N GLY A 301 -17.60 -13.49 32.24
CA GLY A 301 -16.76 -12.35 32.49
C GLY A 301 -15.62 -12.40 31.49
N PHE A 302 -15.53 -11.40 30.61
CA PHE A 302 -14.39 -11.27 29.74
C PHE A 302 -13.15 -11.27 30.61
N PRO A 303 -12.17 -12.06 30.29
CA PRO A 303 -10.94 -12.13 31.07
C PRO A 303 -10.30 -10.75 31.14
N ASP A 304 -9.86 -10.34 32.31
CA ASP A 304 -9.19 -9.06 32.54
C ASP A 304 -7.87 -8.88 31.76
N LYS A 305 -7.44 -9.89 31.00
CA LYS A 305 -6.19 -9.90 30.25
C LYS A 305 -6.28 -10.79 29.00
N ILE A 306 -6.96 -10.32 27.97
CA ILE A 306 -6.64 -10.79 26.62
C ILE A 306 -5.34 -10.07 26.24
N LYS A 307 -4.24 -10.76 26.18
CA LYS A 307 -3.03 -10.19 25.62
C LYS A 307 -3.01 -10.47 24.11
N ILE A 308 -3.61 -9.56 23.33
CA ILE A 308 -3.14 -9.32 22.00
C ILE A 308 -1.78 -8.64 22.21
N GLY A 309 -0.68 -9.38 22.21
CA GLY A 309 0.62 -8.80 22.55
C GLY A 309 1.64 -9.16 21.49
N ALA A 310 2.46 -8.20 21.12
CA ALA A 310 3.55 -8.38 20.18
C ALA A 310 4.50 -9.50 20.62
N ALA A 311 4.76 -9.64 21.91
CA ALA A 311 5.65 -10.68 22.47
C ALA A 311 5.20 -12.11 22.11
N TYR A 312 3.90 -12.42 22.20
CA TYR A 312 3.42 -13.75 21.86
C TYR A 312 3.43 -14.02 20.34
N TYR A 313 3.16 -12.99 19.53
CA TYR A 313 3.35 -13.09 18.10
C TYR A 313 4.83 -13.30 17.75
N LEU A 314 5.74 -12.66 18.47
CA LEU A 314 7.18 -12.84 18.28
C LEU A 314 7.62 -14.28 18.54
N ASP A 315 7.08 -14.94 19.56
CA ASP A 315 7.39 -16.36 19.81
C ASP A 315 7.02 -17.24 18.60
N LEU A 316 5.86 -16.98 17.98
CA LEU A 316 5.45 -17.67 16.75
C LEU A 316 6.35 -17.32 15.56
N LEU A 317 6.68 -16.05 15.38
CA LEU A 317 7.56 -15.57 14.30
C LEU A 317 8.95 -16.23 14.42
N LYS A 318 9.51 -16.25 15.63
CA LYS A 318 10.82 -16.85 15.91
C LYS A 318 10.87 -18.32 15.53
N ILE A 319 9.88 -19.10 15.99
CA ILE A 319 9.88 -20.55 15.71
C ILE A 319 9.68 -20.80 14.21
N ALA A 320 8.88 -20.00 13.54
CA ALA A 320 8.71 -20.07 12.08
C ALA A 320 10.02 -19.71 11.34
N PHE A 321 10.69 -18.63 11.74
CA PHE A 321 11.96 -18.19 11.17
C PHE A 321 13.03 -19.27 11.29
N GLU A 322 13.27 -19.77 12.50
CA GLU A 322 14.25 -20.82 12.79
C GLU A 322 13.94 -22.08 11.96
N THR A 323 12.65 -22.45 11.85
CA THR A 323 12.22 -23.61 11.08
C THR A 323 12.46 -23.42 9.59
N VAL A 324 11.98 -22.33 8.99
CA VAL A 324 12.18 -22.05 7.55
C VAL A 324 13.66 -21.98 7.21
N LYS A 325 14.44 -21.22 7.98
CA LYS A 325 15.89 -21.04 7.73
C LYS A 325 16.70 -22.32 7.88
N SER A 326 16.24 -23.25 8.70
CA SER A 326 16.88 -24.57 8.84
C SER A 326 16.70 -25.46 7.62
N VAL A 327 15.63 -25.28 6.86
CA VAL A 327 15.26 -26.05 5.66
C VAL A 327 15.71 -25.33 4.39
N ASP A 328 15.34 -24.06 4.27
CA ASP A 328 15.64 -23.20 3.13
C ASP A 328 16.14 -21.84 3.62
N SER A 329 17.45 -21.71 3.74
CA SER A 329 18.10 -20.47 4.20
C SER A 329 17.94 -19.30 3.22
N GLY A 330 17.60 -19.58 1.96
CA GLY A 330 17.41 -18.58 0.90
C GLY A 330 16.02 -17.93 0.92
N ALA A 331 15.02 -18.64 1.41
CA ALA A 331 13.67 -18.11 1.48
C ALA A 331 13.55 -16.97 2.50
N LEU A 332 12.87 -15.88 2.12
CA LEU A 332 12.62 -14.75 3.03
C LEU A 332 11.55 -15.09 4.06
N VAL A 333 11.71 -14.58 5.26
CA VAL A 333 10.67 -14.60 6.29
C VAL A 333 10.22 -13.17 6.56
N ILE A 334 8.95 -12.90 6.33
CA ILE A 334 8.34 -11.58 6.42
C ILE A 334 7.35 -11.58 7.60
N THR A 335 7.36 -10.51 8.41
CA THR A 335 6.36 -10.39 9.48
C THR A 335 4.96 -10.22 8.90
N ALA A 336 3.94 -10.55 9.67
CA ALA A 336 2.55 -10.24 9.29
C ALA A 336 2.36 -8.75 9.02
N GLY A 337 1.64 -8.41 7.95
CA GLY A 337 1.09 -7.08 7.78
C GLY A 337 0.06 -6.77 8.87
N LEU A 338 0.20 -5.62 9.54
CA LEU A 338 -0.70 -5.19 10.61
C LEU A 338 -1.93 -4.50 10.03
N ALA A 339 -3.10 -4.79 10.58
CA ALA A 339 -4.31 -4.07 10.24
C ALA A 339 -4.18 -2.58 10.63
N PRO A 340 -4.61 -1.64 9.77
CA PRO A 340 -4.53 -0.20 10.04
C PRO A 340 -5.58 0.21 11.10
N VAL A 341 -5.20 0.21 12.36
CA VAL A 341 -6.06 0.53 13.50
C VAL A 341 -5.50 1.72 14.27
N GLY A 342 -6.30 2.76 14.44
CA GLY A 342 -5.94 4.03 15.10
C GLY A 342 -6.23 4.08 16.59
N PHE A 343 -6.62 2.95 17.20
CA PHE A 343 -6.95 2.89 18.62
C PHE A 343 -6.48 1.59 19.25
N THR A 344 -6.28 1.63 20.55
CA THR A 344 -6.08 0.42 21.36
C THR A 344 -7.27 0.27 22.28
N ASP A 345 -7.99 -0.82 22.14
CA ASP A 345 -8.87 -1.33 23.17
C ASP A 345 -8.35 -2.71 23.60
N ASN A 346 -8.57 -3.05 24.87
CA ASN A 346 -8.05 -4.31 25.40
C ASN A 346 -8.81 -5.56 24.89
N TYR A 347 -9.77 -5.38 23.98
CA TYR A 347 -10.73 -6.43 23.58
C TYR A 347 -10.68 -6.76 22.09
N ASN A 348 -10.45 -5.79 21.21
CA ASN A 348 -10.57 -6.01 19.77
C ASN A 348 -9.29 -5.74 18.98
N ALA A 349 -8.52 -4.72 19.37
CA ALA A 349 -7.40 -4.27 18.58
C ALA A 349 -6.32 -3.56 19.41
N ILE A 350 -5.10 -3.57 18.90
CA ILE A 350 -4.00 -2.68 19.31
C ILE A 350 -3.66 -1.77 18.15
N GLU A 351 -3.47 -0.48 18.45
CA GLU A 351 -3.06 0.55 17.50
C GLU A 351 -1.80 0.09 16.74
N THR A 352 -1.79 0.34 15.43
CA THR A 352 -0.78 -0.20 14.50
C THR A 352 0.65 0.18 14.85
N GLY A 353 0.90 1.47 15.13
CA GLY A 353 2.25 1.95 15.47
C GLY A 353 2.72 1.45 16.83
N ALA A 354 1.81 1.31 17.80
CA ALA A 354 2.11 0.76 19.10
C ALA A 354 2.50 -0.72 19.02
N PHE A 355 1.70 -1.53 18.29
CA PHE A 355 2.03 -2.95 18.10
C PHE A 355 3.33 -3.15 17.33
N LEU A 356 3.54 -2.38 16.25
CA LEU A 356 4.78 -2.41 15.47
C LEU A 356 5.99 -2.04 16.34
N GLY A 357 5.89 -0.96 17.12
CA GLY A 357 6.95 -0.53 18.01
C GLY A 357 7.28 -1.57 19.09
N ASP A 358 6.27 -2.23 19.67
CA ASP A 358 6.46 -3.31 20.62
C ASP A 358 7.13 -4.51 19.97
N MET A 359 6.65 -4.91 18.79
CA MET A 359 7.19 -6.03 18.03
C MET A 359 8.69 -5.84 17.71
N ILE A 360 9.09 -4.63 17.29
CA ILE A 360 10.49 -4.32 17.00
C ILE A 360 11.34 -4.32 18.29
N ARG A 361 10.84 -3.73 19.39
CA ARG A 361 11.55 -3.72 20.68
C ARG A 361 11.75 -5.11 21.28
N GLU A 362 10.83 -6.03 20.99
CA GLU A 362 10.94 -7.43 21.40
C GLU A 362 11.85 -8.26 20.47
N GLY A 363 12.40 -7.67 19.39
CA GLY A 363 13.40 -8.27 18.52
C GLY A 363 12.86 -8.92 17.24
N ALA A 364 11.71 -8.49 16.73
CA ALA A 364 11.14 -9.05 15.49
C ALA A 364 12.10 -8.93 14.29
N THR A 365 12.95 -7.91 14.27
CA THR A 365 13.96 -7.70 13.22
C THR A 365 15.11 -8.72 13.25
N ASP A 366 15.28 -9.45 14.35
CA ASP A 366 16.25 -10.55 14.46
C ASP A 366 15.70 -11.87 13.90
N TYR A 367 14.38 -11.94 13.75
CA TYR A 367 13.64 -13.13 13.32
C TYR A 367 12.78 -12.87 12.09
N SER A 368 13.17 -11.89 11.27
CA SER A 368 12.59 -11.64 9.96
C SER A 368 13.58 -10.98 9.02
N ASP A 369 13.46 -11.25 7.73
CA ASP A 369 14.26 -10.61 6.69
C ASP A 369 13.61 -9.30 6.21
N ALA A 370 12.30 -9.12 6.47
CA ALA A 370 11.53 -7.93 6.11
C ALA A 370 10.32 -7.73 7.02
N ILE A 371 9.82 -6.49 7.04
CA ILE A 371 8.59 -6.13 7.76
C ILE A 371 7.43 -6.10 6.79
N GLY A 372 6.37 -6.84 7.10
CA GLY A 372 5.10 -6.80 6.38
C GLY A 372 4.28 -5.57 6.76
N ALA A 373 3.71 -4.89 5.77
CA ALA A 373 2.77 -3.79 5.94
C ALA A 373 1.46 -4.10 5.22
N LEU A 374 0.34 -3.59 5.75
CA LEU A 374 -0.96 -3.74 5.15
C LEU A 374 -1.65 -2.38 5.00
N PHE A 375 -2.25 -2.16 3.83
CA PHE A 375 -3.17 -1.07 3.57
C PHE A 375 -4.42 -1.59 2.87
N GLY A 376 -5.58 -1.21 3.37
CA GLY A 376 -6.89 -1.54 2.80
C GLY A 376 -7.97 -0.91 3.66
N ALA A 377 -9.20 -0.95 3.22
CA ALA A 377 -10.35 -0.37 3.91
C ALA A 377 -10.41 1.17 3.89
N SER A 378 -10.05 1.79 2.76
CA SER A 378 -10.15 3.25 2.58
C SER A 378 -10.71 3.61 1.20
N ALA A 379 -11.44 4.72 1.13
CA ALA A 379 -11.85 5.39 -0.11
C ALA A 379 -10.95 6.60 -0.44
N VAL A 380 -9.86 6.80 0.32
CA VAL A 380 -8.95 7.94 0.12
C VAL A 380 -7.97 7.64 -1.01
N PRO A 381 -7.79 8.55 -2.00
CA PRO A 381 -6.78 8.41 -3.02
C PRO A 381 -5.38 8.22 -2.44
N PRO A 382 -4.53 7.32 -2.98
CA PRO A 382 -3.23 6.98 -2.41
C PRO A 382 -2.23 8.14 -2.38
N ALA A 383 -2.42 9.14 -3.24
CA ALA A 383 -1.53 10.30 -3.32
C ALA A 383 -1.77 11.37 -2.25
N LEU A 384 -2.88 11.28 -1.52
CA LEU A 384 -3.24 12.28 -0.51
C LEU A 384 -2.52 12.03 0.82
N PHE A 385 -2.31 13.13 1.54
CA PHE A 385 -1.83 13.14 2.92
C PHE A 385 -2.96 13.47 3.88
N CYS A 386 -2.83 13.07 5.11
CA CYS A 386 -3.77 13.48 6.16
C CYS A 386 -3.68 14.99 6.43
N CYS A 387 -4.75 15.72 6.59
CA CYS A 387 -6.11 15.20 6.41
C CYS A 387 -6.79 16.03 5.32
N GLU A 388 -6.32 15.92 4.10
CA GLU A 388 -6.94 16.52 2.94
C GLU A 388 -8.27 15.81 2.69
N GLN A 389 -9.35 16.61 2.57
CA GLN A 389 -10.71 16.07 2.41
C GLN A 389 -11.13 16.05 0.92
N PRO A 390 -11.00 14.92 0.21
CA PRO A 390 -11.72 14.75 -1.05
C PRO A 390 -13.22 14.54 -0.76
N PRO A 391 -14.11 14.68 -1.73
CA PRO A 391 -15.51 14.30 -1.56
C PRO A 391 -15.65 12.84 -1.12
N GLY A 392 -16.42 12.57 -0.08
CA GLY A 392 -16.66 11.17 0.38
C GLY A 392 -17.02 11.04 1.86
N VAL A 393 -16.49 10.02 2.53
CA VAL A 393 -16.84 9.64 3.91
C VAL A 393 -16.11 10.50 4.92
N ASP A 394 -16.80 11.42 5.58
CA ASP A 394 -16.21 12.36 6.54
C ASP A 394 -15.37 11.68 7.64
N THR A 395 -15.80 10.51 8.13
CA THR A 395 -15.10 9.78 9.19
C THR A 395 -13.76 9.19 8.77
N HIS A 396 -13.48 9.03 7.47
CA HIS A 396 -12.22 8.49 6.98
C HIS A 396 -11.09 9.53 6.92
N TYR A 397 -11.40 10.81 7.01
CA TYR A 397 -10.40 11.87 6.84
C TYR A 397 -9.75 12.30 8.15
N GLU A 398 -10.24 11.82 9.28
CA GLU A 398 -9.74 12.18 10.61
C GLU A 398 -8.58 11.31 11.09
N SER A 399 -8.32 10.18 10.41
CA SER A 399 -7.28 9.23 10.80
C SER A 399 -6.18 9.10 9.76
N HIS A 400 -4.93 9.31 10.17
CA HIS A 400 -3.73 9.08 9.35
C HIS A 400 -3.69 7.68 8.72
N LEU A 401 -4.28 6.68 9.37
CA LEU A 401 -4.29 5.30 8.91
C LEU A 401 -5.22 5.02 7.73
N GLN A 402 -6.02 6.02 7.32
CA GLN A 402 -6.81 5.97 6.10
C GLN A 402 -6.03 6.45 4.86
N TYR A 403 -4.83 6.98 5.06
CA TYR A 403 -3.98 7.51 4.00
C TYR A 403 -2.81 6.58 3.73
N TYR A 404 -2.69 6.13 2.48
CA TYR A 404 -1.68 5.16 2.08
C TYR A 404 -0.25 5.60 2.42
N ARG A 405 0.13 6.82 2.05
CA ARG A 405 1.45 7.38 2.34
C ARG A 405 1.74 7.47 3.84
N GLU A 406 0.72 7.83 4.62
CA GLU A 406 0.85 7.97 6.06
C GLU A 406 1.19 6.65 6.75
N ILE A 407 0.61 5.54 6.28
CA ILE A 407 0.95 4.20 6.77
C ILE A 407 2.40 3.86 6.42
N LEU A 408 2.85 4.12 5.19
CA LEU A 408 4.22 3.83 4.80
C LEU A 408 5.23 4.62 5.64
N HIS A 409 4.95 5.89 5.91
CA HIS A 409 5.75 6.71 6.80
C HIS A 409 5.69 6.23 8.26
N LEU A 410 4.53 5.82 8.76
CA LEU A 410 4.39 5.26 10.10
C LEU A 410 5.35 4.07 10.31
N TYR A 411 5.38 3.14 9.35
CA TYR A 411 6.28 2.00 9.41
C TYR A 411 7.74 2.43 9.39
N ARG A 412 8.13 3.29 8.44
CA ARG A 412 9.50 3.78 8.31
C ARG A 412 9.97 4.54 9.55
N ASP A 413 9.16 5.46 10.06
CA ASP A 413 9.45 6.25 11.24
C ASP A 413 9.57 5.38 12.50
N THR A 414 8.72 4.35 12.62
CA THR A 414 8.77 3.44 13.76
C THR A 414 10.04 2.58 13.72
N LEU A 415 10.42 2.08 12.55
CA LEU A 415 11.68 1.35 12.35
C LEU A 415 12.89 2.24 12.66
N SER A 416 12.92 3.47 12.14
CA SER A 416 14.00 4.41 12.35
C SER A 416 14.19 4.78 13.82
N ARG A 417 13.10 5.01 14.54
CA ARG A 417 13.14 5.31 15.98
C ARG A 417 13.67 4.17 16.84
N ASN A 418 13.58 2.93 16.35
CA ASN A 418 14.06 1.73 17.03
C ASN A 418 15.37 1.20 16.43
N ALA A 419 16.15 2.03 15.72
CA ALA A 419 17.44 1.72 15.11
C ALA A 419 17.41 0.53 14.11
N SER A 420 16.25 0.29 13.47
CA SER A 420 16.04 -0.79 12.50
C SER A 420 15.70 -0.23 11.11
N ALA A 421 16.26 0.95 10.77
CA ALA A 421 15.93 1.65 9.53
C ALA A 421 16.32 0.90 8.24
N ASP A 422 17.27 -0.03 8.30
CA ASP A 422 17.80 -0.72 7.13
C ASP A 422 16.97 -1.95 6.73
N ILE A 423 16.06 -2.42 7.59
CA ILE A 423 15.21 -3.56 7.25
C ILE A 423 14.19 -3.16 6.17
N PRO A 424 14.04 -3.94 5.08
CA PRO A 424 13.09 -3.63 4.02
C PRO A 424 11.64 -3.82 4.48
N ILE A 425 10.73 -3.09 3.83
CA ILE A 425 9.29 -3.21 4.03
C ILE A 425 8.66 -3.80 2.77
N TYR A 426 7.84 -4.82 2.93
CA TYR A 426 6.94 -5.32 1.89
C TYR A 426 5.51 -4.94 2.24
N ILE A 427 4.82 -4.26 1.32
CA ILE A 427 3.38 -4.03 1.45
C ILE A 427 2.70 -5.32 1.02
N THR A 428 2.49 -6.22 1.98
CA THR A 428 1.98 -7.57 1.70
C THR A 428 0.50 -7.60 1.36
N GLN A 429 -0.20 -6.48 1.56
CA GLN A 429 -1.56 -6.29 1.08
C GLN A 429 -1.85 -4.81 0.85
N VAL A 430 -2.32 -4.47 -0.36
CA VAL A 430 -2.82 -3.14 -0.71
C VAL A 430 -4.08 -3.29 -1.56
N GLY A 431 -5.08 -2.42 -1.35
CA GLY A 431 -6.27 -2.43 -2.20
C GLY A 431 -7.27 -1.34 -1.86
N TRP A 432 -8.06 -0.97 -2.86
CA TRP A 432 -9.23 -0.12 -2.76
C TRP A 432 -10.44 -0.93 -3.20
N GLY A 433 -11.42 -1.03 -2.31
CA GLY A 433 -12.63 -1.81 -2.58
C GLY A 433 -13.71 -0.97 -3.24
N THR A 434 -14.50 -1.60 -4.13
CA THR A 434 -15.72 -1.04 -4.69
C THR A 434 -16.85 -2.07 -4.68
N ILE A 435 -18.08 -1.59 -4.50
CA ILE A 435 -19.28 -2.46 -4.63
C ILE A 435 -19.61 -2.80 -6.07
N GLU A 436 -19.15 -2.01 -7.02
CA GLU A 436 -19.45 -2.22 -8.43
C GLU A 436 -18.89 -3.55 -8.94
N GLY A 437 -19.69 -4.29 -9.69
CA GLY A 437 -19.30 -5.61 -10.23
C GLY A 437 -19.13 -6.72 -9.18
N SER A 438 -19.51 -6.50 -7.90
CA SER A 438 -19.45 -7.53 -6.88
C SER A 438 -20.71 -8.41 -6.80
N ASN A 439 -21.86 -7.89 -7.26
CA ASN A 439 -23.18 -8.49 -7.06
C ASN A 439 -23.56 -8.71 -5.58
N LEU A 440 -22.84 -8.09 -4.66
CA LEU A 440 -23.02 -8.22 -3.20
C LEU A 440 -23.68 -6.97 -2.62
N ALA A 441 -24.43 -7.18 -1.54
CA ALA A 441 -24.87 -6.06 -0.70
C ALA A 441 -23.72 -5.61 0.21
N ILE A 442 -23.65 -4.32 0.52
CA ILE A 442 -22.70 -3.82 1.52
C ILE A 442 -23.06 -4.42 2.86
N PRO A 443 -22.12 -5.13 3.53
CA PRO A 443 -22.33 -5.62 4.87
C PRO A 443 -22.67 -4.50 5.84
N ALA A 444 -23.56 -4.73 6.77
CA ALA A 444 -23.87 -3.76 7.81
C ALA A 444 -22.68 -3.63 8.78
N GLY A 445 -22.26 -2.38 9.02
CA GLY A 445 -21.24 -2.03 10.03
C GLY A 445 -19.81 -1.99 9.49
N GLY A 446 -19.35 -0.80 9.11
CA GLY A 446 -17.94 -0.49 8.87
C GLY A 446 -17.44 -0.60 7.43
N LEU A 447 -18.29 -1.01 6.47
CA LEU A 447 -17.92 -1.10 5.05
C LEU A 447 -18.71 -0.12 4.16
N GLU A 448 -19.39 0.85 4.73
CA GLU A 448 -20.18 1.84 4.00
C GLU A 448 -19.30 2.71 3.07
N TRP A 449 -18.04 2.83 3.35
CA TRP A 449 -17.04 3.54 2.55
C TRP A 449 -16.86 2.94 1.15
N LEU A 450 -17.19 1.65 0.92
CA LEU A 450 -17.14 0.99 -0.39
C LEU A 450 -18.01 1.67 -1.48
N ARG A 451 -18.95 2.53 -1.08
CA ARG A 451 -19.80 3.30 -2.01
C ARG A 451 -19.10 4.50 -2.63
N TYR A 452 -17.95 4.87 -2.08
CA TYR A 452 -17.25 6.10 -2.42
C TYR A 452 -16.04 5.87 -3.32
N THR A 453 -15.86 4.64 -3.78
CA THR A 453 -14.88 4.27 -4.79
C THR A 453 -15.59 3.51 -5.89
N ASP A 454 -15.58 4.03 -7.10
CA ASP A 454 -16.05 3.34 -8.30
C ASP A 454 -14.92 2.50 -8.93
N GLN A 455 -15.21 1.78 -10.02
CA GLN A 455 -14.21 0.94 -10.69
C GLN A 455 -13.10 1.73 -11.39
N ASP A 456 -13.41 2.94 -11.89
CA ASP A 456 -12.41 3.81 -12.53
C ASP A 456 -11.46 4.40 -11.49
N GLU A 457 -11.98 4.80 -10.32
CA GLU A 457 -11.18 5.23 -9.18
C GLU A 457 -10.33 4.09 -8.64
N GLN A 458 -10.88 2.88 -8.50
CA GLN A 458 -10.10 1.69 -8.13
C GLN A 458 -8.91 1.49 -9.07
N ALA A 459 -9.14 1.58 -10.38
CA ALA A 459 -8.09 1.44 -11.40
C ALA A 459 -6.99 2.52 -11.28
N LEU A 460 -7.40 3.76 -11.05
CA LEU A 460 -6.47 4.88 -10.86
C LEU A 460 -5.64 4.71 -9.58
N TYR A 461 -6.30 4.33 -8.48
CA TYR A 461 -5.65 4.22 -7.18
C TYR A 461 -4.65 3.06 -7.14
N VAL A 462 -4.95 1.95 -7.81
CA VAL A 462 -4.00 0.84 -7.97
C VAL A 462 -2.72 1.32 -8.66
N ALA A 463 -2.82 2.01 -9.80
CA ALA A 463 -1.64 2.49 -10.51
C ALA A 463 -0.83 3.49 -9.68
N GLN A 464 -1.50 4.43 -9.00
CA GLN A 464 -0.85 5.42 -8.13
C GLN A 464 -0.13 4.77 -6.94
N ALA A 465 -0.72 3.73 -6.34
CA ALA A 465 -0.13 3.04 -5.19
C ALA A 465 1.20 2.36 -5.55
N TYR A 466 1.27 1.72 -6.72
CA TYR A 466 2.52 1.12 -7.18
C TYR A 466 3.58 2.16 -7.52
N ASP A 467 3.19 3.26 -8.13
CA ASP A 467 4.10 4.37 -8.40
C ASP A 467 4.71 4.96 -7.12
N ILE A 468 3.86 5.16 -6.09
CA ILE A 468 4.29 5.67 -4.79
C ILE A 468 5.23 4.68 -4.11
N ALA A 469 4.83 3.41 -4.03
CA ALA A 469 5.63 2.37 -3.38
C ALA A 469 6.99 2.20 -4.06
N TYR A 470 7.01 2.16 -5.40
CA TYR A 470 8.24 2.07 -6.17
C TYR A 470 9.18 3.27 -5.96
N GLY A 471 8.60 4.47 -5.79
CA GLY A 471 9.36 5.70 -5.51
C GLY A 471 10.04 5.73 -4.14
N LEU A 472 9.60 4.89 -3.18
CA LEU A 472 10.14 4.83 -1.82
C LEU A 472 11.23 3.75 -1.74
N ASN A 473 12.47 4.15 -1.47
CA ASN A 473 13.65 3.27 -1.52
C ASN A 473 13.70 2.20 -0.40
N TYR A 474 12.79 2.26 0.55
CA TYR A 474 12.66 1.31 1.66
C TYR A 474 11.50 0.32 1.50
N ILE A 475 10.71 0.46 0.41
CA ILE A 475 9.65 -0.49 0.07
C ILE A 475 10.19 -1.42 -1.02
N GLU A 476 10.30 -2.71 -0.75
CA GLU A 476 10.83 -3.70 -1.69
C GLU A 476 9.75 -4.39 -2.53
N GLY A 477 8.48 -4.26 -2.13
CA GLY A 477 7.37 -4.84 -2.89
C GLY A 477 6.00 -4.34 -2.47
N ASN A 478 5.05 -4.51 -3.38
CA ASN A 478 3.65 -4.14 -3.18
C ASN A 478 2.75 -5.23 -3.78
N PHE A 479 1.86 -5.80 -2.96
CA PHE A 479 1.00 -6.91 -3.33
C PHE A 479 -0.46 -6.46 -3.38
N LEU A 480 -1.02 -6.39 -4.58
CA LEU A 480 -2.42 -6.02 -4.78
C LEU A 480 -3.35 -7.12 -4.25
N TYR A 481 -4.31 -6.74 -3.48
CA TYR A 481 -5.38 -7.59 -2.98
C TYR A 481 -6.64 -7.36 -3.80
N ASN A 482 -7.14 -8.28 -4.61
CA ASN A 482 -6.66 -9.59 -5.05
C ASN A 482 -7.05 -9.83 -6.53
N LEU A 483 -6.66 -10.98 -7.13
CA LEU A 483 -7.05 -11.33 -8.48
C LEU A 483 -8.49 -11.89 -8.57
N ASN A 484 -8.84 -12.88 -7.73
CA ASN A 484 -9.95 -13.80 -7.95
C ASN A 484 -10.94 -13.94 -6.78
N GLY A 485 -10.96 -12.96 -5.87
CA GLY A 485 -11.79 -13.02 -4.66
C GLY A 485 -13.30 -13.07 -4.89
N CYS A 486 -13.79 -12.75 -6.11
CA CYS A 486 -15.20 -12.88 -6.46
C CYS A 486 -15.65 -14.30 -6.84
N ALA A 487 -14.73 -15.23 -7.00
CA ALA A 487 -15.09 -16.60 -7.39
C ALA A 487 -15.89 -17.35 -6.31
N VAL A 488 -15.86 -16.86 -5.06
CA VAL A 488 -16.71 -17.35 -3.96
C VAL A 488 -17.76 -16.30 -3.60
N GLY A 489 -18.90 -16.38 -4.15
CA GLY A 489 -20.03 -15.47 -4.19
C GLY A 489 -20.42 -14.60 -2.98
N ASP A 490 -19.83 -14.75 -1.78
CA ASP A 490 -20.19 -14.03 -0.55
C ASP A 490 -18.98 -13.46 0.22
N SER A 491 -17.83 -13.33 -0.42
CA SER A 491 -16.60 -12.88 0.27
C SER A 491 -16.40 -11.38 0.16
N GLU A 492 -16.05 -10.72 1.27
CA GLU A 492 -15.56 -9.32 1.27
C GLU A 492 -14.38 -9.12 0.30
N ALA A 493 -13.61 -10.17 0.02
CA ALA A 493 -12.52 -10.15 -0.96
C ALA A 493 -12.98 -9.77 -2.37
N CYS A 494 -14.25 -10.02 -2.72
CA CYS A 494 -14.82 -9.65 -4.01
C CYS A 494 -14.84 -8.14 -4.25
N PHE A 495 -15.00 -7.32 -3.20
CA PHE A 495 -14.97 -5.86 -3.35
C PHE A 495 -13.62 -5.34 -3.86
N PHE A 496 -12.55 -6.08 -3.63
CA PHE A 496 -11.17 -5.72 -4.01
C PHE A 496 -10.66 -6.47 -5.23
N SER A 497 -11.43 -7.44 -5.74
CA SER A 497 -10.99 -8.32 -6.82
C SER A 497 -10.78 -7.59 -8.14
N LEU A 498 -9.79 -8.00 -8.91
CA LEU A 498 -9.58 -7.52 -10.28
C LEU A 498 -10.52 -8.16 -11.30
N VAL A 499 -11.15 -9.27 -10.92
CA VAL A 499 -12.17 -9.98 -11.71
C VAL A 499 -13.50 -9.84 -10.98
N ASP A 500 -14.53 -9.44 -11.67
CA ASP A 500 -15.87 -9.26 -11.10
C ASP A 500 -16.61 -10.59 -10.86
N ALA A 501 -17.81 -10.51 -10.29
CA ALA A 501 -18.62 -11.69 -9.99
C ALA A 501 -19.12 -12.45 -11.23
N ASP A 502 -19.12 -11.82 -12.40
CA ASP A 502 -19.49 -12.43 -13.68
C ASP A 502 -18.27 -13.01 -14.41
N GLY A 503 -17.06 -12.89 -13.83
CA GLY A 503 -15.81 -13.39 -14.37
C GLY A 503 -15.15 -12.46 -15.39
N ALA A 504 -15.66 -11.22 -15.54
CA ALA A 504 -15.07 -10.21 -16.41
C ALA A 504 -13.94 -9.44 -15.71
N ASP A 505 -12.96 -8.96 -16.48
CA ASP A 505 -11.88 -8.15 -15.97
C ASP A 505 -12.40 -6.73 -15.66
N ARG A 506 -12.14 -6.22 -14.45
CA ARG A 506 -12.43 -4.85 -14.08
C ARG A 506 -11.42 -3.88 -14.70
N PRO A 507 -11.72 -2.57 -14.82
CA PRO A 507 -10.76 -1.56 -15.28
C PRO A 507 -9.42 -1.60 -14.52
N ALA A 508 -9.44 -1.93 -13.24
CA ALA A 508 -8.23 -2.08 -12.42
C ALA A 508 -7.31 -3.22 -12.88
N TYR A 509 -7.84 -4.27 -13.51
CA TYR A 509 -7.03 -5.32 -14.12
C TYR A 509 -6.15 -4.77 -15.24
N GLU A 510 -6.75 -4.04 -16.17
CA GLU A 510 -6.02 -3.46 -17.29
C GLU A 510 -5.04 -2.37 -16.82
N SER A 511 -5.47 -1.50 -15.91
CA SER A 511 -4.61 -0.48 -15.31
C SER A 511 -3.37 -1.09 -14.67
N PHE A 512 -3.53 -2.19 -13.93
CA PHE A 512 -2.41 -2.90 -13.30
C PHE A 512 -1.52 -3.61 -14.33
N ALA A 513 -2.11 -4.21 -15.37
CA ALA A 513 -1.35 -4.85 -16.44
C ALA A 513 -0.46 -3.86 -17.21
N GLN A 514 -0.91 -2.60 -17.35
CA GLN A 514 -0.19 -1.55 -18.09
C GLN A 514 0.93 -0.88 -17.28
N ILE A 515 1.06 -1.14 -15.98
CA ILE A 515 2.21 -0.65 -15.20
C ILE A 515 3.49 -1.24 -15.81
N ASP A 516 4.45 -0.39 -16.13
CA ASP A 516 5.75 -0.85 -16.60
C ASP A 516 6.54 -1.52 -15.45
N LYS A 517 6.46 -2.83 -15.39
CA LYS A 517 7.13 -3.67 -14.40
C LYS A 517 8.55 -4.04 -14.81
N SER A 518 8.93 -3.71 -16.04
CA SER A 518 10.29 -3.89 -16.56
C SER A 518 11.16 -2.66 -16.42
N ALA A 519 10.59 -1.55 -15.94
CA ALA A 519 11.24 -0.25 -15.91
C ALA A 519 12.54 -0.29 -15.11
N THR A 520 13.58 -0.67 -15.82
CA THR A 520 14.94 -0.33 -15.47
C THR A 520 15.13 1.11 -15.93
N TYR A 521 14.94 2.07 -15.03
CA TYR A 521 15.36 3.43 -15.35
C TYR A 521 16.87 3.38 -15.61
N ALA A 522 17.24 3.40 -16.91
CA ALA A 522 18.58 3.74 -17.30
C ALA A 522 18.83 5.17 -16.81
N ALA A 523 19.94 5.35 -16.09
CA ALA A 523 20.41 6.59 -15.53
C ALA A 523 20.47 7.74 -16.54
#